data_b7c445c506d0d7d3874cc56f55d2aa34
#
_entry.id   b7c445c506d0d7d3874cc56f55d2aa34
#
_cell.length_a   1.000
_cell.length_b   1.000
_cell.length_c   1.000
_cell.angle_alpha   90.00
_cell.angle_beta   90.00
_cell.angle_gamma   90.00
#
_symmetry.space_group_name_H-M   'P 1'
#
loop_
_entity.id
_entity.type
_entity.pdbx_description
1 polymer ?
#
loop_
_entity_poly.entity_id
_entity_poly.type
_entity_poly.pdbx_seq_one_letter_code
_entity_poly.pdbx_strand_id
1 'polypeptide(L)'
;YAGLADKLHTDMHEVIGHASGQIEPGIGQPHETLKNYASALEEGRADLVALYYLMDQKLVDLGVMPSLEYGKASYDEYITKGLMVQLSRLKLGDNIEEAHMRNRQMIAKWAFEKGQKENVIEKKFENGKTYFVVNDYLKLRVLFGELLKELQRIKSQGDYKAGKALIENYGVKVDLALHKEVLERYKKLEMAPYQGFIQPKLIPVMKDGK
;
A
#
# COMPACT_ATOMS: atom_id res chain seq x y z
N TYR A 1 -16.06 -10.22 2.85
CA TYR A 1 -14.73 -10.12 3.49
C TYR A 1 -14.18 -8.68 3.49
N ALA A 2 -14.35 -7.91 2.39
CA ALA A 2 -13.67 -6.64 2.16
C ALA A 2 -13.79 -5.63 3.32
N GLY A 3 -14.98 -5.37 3.85
CA GLY A 3 -15.16 -4.33 4.88
C GLY A 3 -14.41 -4.61 6.19
N LEU A 4 -14.40 -5.86 6.68
CA LEU A 4 -13.64 -6.21 7.87
C LEU A 4 -12.13 -6.31 7.57
N ALA A 5 -11.76 -6.81 6.39
CA ALA A 5 -10.36 -6.88 5.98
C ALA A 5 -9.73 -5.49 5.90
N ASP A 6 -10.41 -4.52 5.30
CA ASP A 6 -9.97 -3.12 5.19
C ASP A 6 -9.86 -2.46 6.57
N LYS A 7 -10.86 -2.68 7.44
CA LYS A 7 -10.81 -2.19 8.82
C LYS A 7 -9.63 -2.75 9.60
N LEU A 8 -9.43 -4.08 9.56
CA LEU A 8 -8.31 -4.72 10.26
C LEU A 8 -6.96 -4.26 9.71
N HIS A 9 -6.85 -4.10 8.39
CA HIS A 9 -5.64 -3.54 7.78
C HIS A 9 -5.35 -2.15 8.35
N THR A 10 -6.34 -1.26 8.34
CA THR A 10 -6.18 0.11 8.84
C THR A 10 -5.84 0.11 10.34
N ASP A 11 -6.58 -0.64 11.16
CA ASP A 11 -6.33 -0.71 12.60
C ASP A 11 -4.89 -1.20 12.90
N MET A 12 -4.41 -2.21 12.18
CA MET A 12 -3.05 -2.76 12.36
C MET A 12 -1.97 -1.85 11.80
N HIS A 13 -2.23 -1.15 10.70
CA HIS A 13 -1.36 -0.12 10.15
C HIS A 13 -1.12 0.99 11.17
N GLU A 14 -2.19 1.54 11.74
CA GLU A 14 -2.10 2.66 12.69
C GLU A 14 -1.55 2.22 14.06
N VAL A 15 -2.11 1.14 14.65
CA VAL A 15 -1.83 0.77 16.04
C VAL A 15 -0.50 0.02 16.18
N ILE A 16 -0.18 -0.88 15.25
CA ILE A 16 1.04 -1.69 15.32
C ILE A 16 2.07 -1.21 14.30
N GLY A 17 1.63 -0.87 13.10
CA GLY A 17 2.49 -0.43 12.02
C GLY A 17 3.34 0.77 12.46
N HIS A 18 2.74 1.92 12.64
CA HIS A 18 3.46 3.14 13.02
C HIS A 18 4.10 3.08 14.42
N ALA A 19 3.47 2.38 15.37
CA ALA A 19 4.01 2.28 16.73
C ALA A 19 5.18 1.30 16.87
N SER A 20 5.55 0.57 15.83
CA SER A 20 6.64 -0.42 15.87
C SER A 20 7.90 0.06 15.17
N GLY A 21 8.98 -0.70 15.39
CA GLY A 21 10.28 -0.48 14.75
C GLY A 21 11.13 0.56 15.48
N GLN A 22 12.37 0.18 15.74
CA GLN A 22 13.35 1.03 16.41
C GLN A 22 14.39 1.56 15.42
N ILE A 23 14.99 2.69 15.77
CA ILE A 23 16.13 3.28 15.10
C ILE A 23 17.40 2.88 15.86
N GLU A 24 18.47 2.55 15.17
CA GLU A 24 19.75 2.20 15.80
C GLU A 24 20.33 3.40 16.58
N PRO A 25 21.02 3.14 17.70
CA PRO A 25 21.63 4.19 18.50
C PRO A 25 22.57 5.07 17.65
N GLY A 26 22.43 6.38 17.80
CA GLY A 26 23.24 7.34 17.07
C GLY A 26 22.76 7.70 15.66
N ILE A 27 21.72 7.03 15.16
CA ILE A 27 21.08 7.38 13.89
C ILE A 27 20.03 8.48 14.14
N GLY A 28 20.01 9.48 13.27
CA GLY A 28 19.02 10.57 13.31
C GLY A 28 17.59 10.10 12.97
N GLN A 29 16.64 11.02 13.16
CA GLN A 29 15.23 10.71 12.85
C GLN A 29 15.02 10.46 11.34
N PRO A 30 14.01 9.67 10.93
CA PRO A 30 13.78 9.33 9.53
C PRO A 30 13.64 10.54 8.60
N HIS A 31 13.04 11.64 9.05
CA HIS A 31 12.93 12.86 8.24
C HIS A 31 14.29 13.53 7.97
N GLU A 32 15.27 13.34 8.85
CA GLU A 32 16.63 13.84 8.68
C GLU A 32 17.45 12.92 7.78
N THR A 33 17.37 11.63 8.01
CA THR A 33 18.17 10.62 7.32
C THR A 33 17.61 10.23 5.96
N LEU A 34 16.29 10.02 5.83
CA LEU A 34 15.62 9.56 4.60
C LEU A 34 14.97 10.70 3.80
N LYS A 35 14.90 11.92 4.38
CA LYS A 35 14.44 13.15 3.73
C LYS A 35 13.05 12.97 3.09
N ASN A 36 12.91 13.36 1.81
CA ASN A 36 11.67 13.30 1.04
C ASN A 36 11.14 11.88 0.77
N TYR A 37 11.89 10.85 1.09
CA TYR A 37 11.44 9.45 0.98
C TYR A 37 10.91 8.89 2.31
N ALA A 38 11.14 9.59 3.43
CA ALA A 38 10.79 9.11 4.77
C ALA A 38 9.30 8.74 4.90
N SER A 39 8.41 9.60 4.44
CA SER A 39 6.95 9.37 4.53
C SER A 39 6.54 8.12 3.76
N ALA A 40 6.88 8.02 2.47
CA ALA A 40 6.49 6.86 1.66
C ALA A 40 7.09 5.54 2.17
N LEU A 41 8.29 5.56 2.74
CA LEU A 41 8.92 4.37 3.33
C LEU A 41 8.26 3.98 4.65
N GLU A 42 7.86 4.94 5.48
CA GLU A 42 7.16 4.68 6.74
C GLU A 42 5.75 4.14 6.50
N GLU A 43 5.00 4.74 5.58
CA GLU A 43 3.69 4.22 5.15
C GLU A 43 3.80 2.78 4.62
N GLY A 44 4.83 2.52 3.79
CA GLY A 44 5.10 1.18 3.29
C GLY A 44 5.45 0.18 4.38
N ARG A 45 6.18 0.61 5.40
CA ARG A 45 6.53 -0.23 6.54
C ARG A 45 5.30 -0.56 7.38
N ALA A 46 4.45 0.44 7.65
CA ALA A 46 3.21 0.25 8.42
C ALA A 46 2.22 -0.66 7.67
N ASP A 47 2.03 -0.46 6.36
CA ASP A 47 1.22 -1.34 5.52
C ASP A 47 1.73 -2.80 5.53
N LEU A 48 3.06 -3.00 5.43
CA LEU A 48 3.64 -4.34 5.45
C LEU A 48 3.52 -5.02 6.80
N VAL A 49 3.56 -4.29 7.91
CA VAL A 49 3.26 -4.86 9.23
C VAL A 49 1.83 -5.38 9.25
N ALA A 50 0.87 -4.58 8.82
CA ALA A 50 -0.53 -5.00 8.76
C ALA A 50 -0.71 -6.23 7.84
N LEU A 51 -0.22 -6.17 6.61
CA LEU A 51 -0.32 -7.27 5.65
C LEU A 51 0.32 -8.56 6.19
N TYR A 52 1.52 -8.48 6.76
CA TYR A 52 2.22 -9.67 7.27
C TYR A 52 1.42 -10.39 8.36
N TYR A 53 0.79 -9.63 9.29
CA TYR A 53 0.02 -10.22 10.38
C TYR A 53 -1.39 -10.63 9.96
N LEU A 54 -2.02 -10.01 8.96
CA LEU A 54 -3.35 -10.42 8.47
C LEU A 54 -3.41 -11.87 7.95
N MET A 55 -2.28 -12.46 7.63
CA MET A 55 -2.17 -13.89 7.28
C MET A 55 -1.60 -14.74 8.42
N ASP A 56 -1.68 -14.26 9.67
CA ASP A 56 -1.26 -15.02 10.85
C ASP A 56 -2.45 -15.71 11.52
N GLN A 57 -2.34 -17.03 11.71
CA GLN A 57 -3.36 -17.84 12.39
C GLN A 57 -3.69 -17.30 13.78
N LYS A 58 -2.74 -16.62 14.44
CA LYS A 58 -2.93 -16.05 15.77
C LYS A 58 -4.08 -15.06 15.85
N LEU A 59 -4.37 -14.30 14.78
CA LEU A 59 -5.51 -13.37 14.76
C LEU A 59 -6.86 -14.12 14.78
N VAL A 60 -6.91 -15.30 14.16
CA VAL A 60 -8.09 -16.16 14.20
C VAL A 60 -8.22 -16.80 15.60
N ASP A 61 -7.13 -17.30 16.16
CA ASP A 61 -7.11 -17.93 17.49
C ASP A 61 -7.53 -16.95 18.61
N LEU A 62 -7.21 -15.66 18.44
CA LEU A 62 -7.60 -14.58 19.35
C LEU A 62 -9.04 -14.06 19.11
N GLY A 63 -9.73 -14.55 18.09
CA GLY A 63 -11.06 -14.08 17.73
C GLY A 63 -11.10 -12.66 17.12
N VAL A 64 -9.94 -12.10 16.73
CA VAL A 64 -9.84 -10.79 16.07
C VAL A 64 -10.36 -10.87 14.63
N MET A 65 -10.15 -12.01 14.00
CA MET A 65 -10.53 -12.28 12.62
C MET A 65 -11.22 -13.65 12.54
N PRO A 66 -12.35 -13.78 11.81
CA PRO A 66 -13.09 -15.06 11.74
C PRO A 66 -12.33 -16.18 11.02
N SER A 67 -11.51 -15.86 10.02
CA SER A 67 -10.71 -16.83 9.27
C SER A 67 -9.62 -16.13 8.45
N LEU A 68 -8.64 -16.89 7.93
CA LEU A 68 -7.60 -16.36 7.04
C LEU A 68 -8.12 -15.87 5.68
N GLU A 69 -9.37 -16.16 5.33
CA GLU A 69 -9.98 -15.64 4.09
C GLU A 69 -10.05 -14.10 4.07
N TYR A 70 -10.14 -13.47 5.23
CA TYR A 70 -10.06 -12.01 5.35
C TYR A 70 -8.67 -11.48 5.03
N GLY A 71 -7.61 -12.18 5.44
CA GLY A 71 -6.24 -11.86 5.07
C GLY A 71 -5.99 -12.02 3.57
N LYS A 72 -6.51 -13.10 2.96
CA LYS A 72 -6.43 -13.29 1.51
C LYS A 72 -7.15 -12.18 0.75
N ALA A 73 -8.36 -11.80 1.17
CA ALA A 73 -9.10 -10.70 0.57
C ALA A 73 -8.34 -9.36 0.66
N SER A 74 -7.66 -9.10 1.79
CA SER A 74 -6.79 -7.93 1.94
C SER A 74 -5.62 -7.96 0.96
N TYR A 75 -5.00 -9.11 0.75
CA TYR A 75 -3.90 -9.27 -0.22
C TYR A 75 -4.35 -9.01 -1.66
N ASP A 76 -5.48 -9.61 -2.08
CA ASP A 76 -6.05 -9.40 -3.41
C ASP A 76 -6.36 -7.92 -3.67
N GLU A 77 -6.98 -7.28 -2.69
CA GLU A 77 -7.32 -5.87 -2.76
C GLU A 77 -6.06 -4.99 -2.80
N TYR A 78 -5.07 -5.26 -1.94
CA TYR A 78 -3.83 -4.48 -1.88
C TYR A 78 -3.04 -4.55 -3.20
N ILE A 79 -2.87 -5.74 -3.75
CA ILE A 79 -2.17 -5.95 -5.03
C ILE A 79 -2.93 -5.26 -6.16
N THR A 80 -4.25 -5.41 -6.23
CA THR A 80 -5.07 -4.79 -7.28
C THR A 80 -5.08 -3.27 -7.14
N LYS A 81 -5.23 -2.74 -5.94
CA LYS A 81 -5.16 -1.28 -5.68
C LYS A 81 -3.80 -0.72 -6.05
N GLY A 82 -2.71 -1.39 -5.63
CA GLY A 82 -1.34 -0.93 -5.83
C GLY A 82 -0.89 -0.93 -7.28
N LEU A 83 -1.30 -1.93 -8.07
CA LEU A 83 -0.88 -2.06 -9.47
C LEU A 83 -1.83 -1.38 -10.45
N MET A 84 -3.12 -1.23 -10.13
CA MET A 84 -4.12 -0.78 -11.08
C MET A 84 -5.03 0.34 -10.56
N VAL A 85 -5.85 0.08 -9.53
CA VAL A 85 -7.00 0.93 -9.20
C VAL A 85 -6.60 2.37 -8.90
N GLN A 86 -5.51 2.57 -8.16
CA GLN A 86 -5.04 3.92 -7.81
C GLN A 86 -4.62 4.76 -9.04
N LEU A 87 -4.28 4.12 -10.17
CA LEU A 87 -3.89 4.83 -11.40
C LEU A 87 -5.05 5.66 -11.98
N SER A 88 -6.30 5.32 -11.64
CA SER A 88 -7.47 6.11 -12.02
C SER A 88 -7.47 7.55 -11.48
N ARG A 89 -6.63 7.84 -10.47
CA ARG A 89 -6.50 9.16 -9.85
C ARG A 89 -5.47 10.06 -10.53
N LEU A 90 -4.71 9.53 -11.48
CA LEU A 90 -3.62 10.23 -12.16
C LEU A 90 -4.03 10.62 -13.59
N LYS A 91 -3.49 11.73 -14.08
CA LYS A 91 -3.54 12.05 -15.51
C LYS A 91 -2.61 11.10 -16.26
N LEU A 92 -3.00 10.72 -17.46
CA LEU A 92 -2.21 9.81 -18.28
C LEU A 92 -0.77 10.33 -18.46
N GLY A 93 0.19 9.51 -18.05
CA GLY A 93 1.62 9.82 -18.15
C GLY A 93 2.23 10.48 -16.92
N ASP A 94 1.42 10.87 -15.94
CA ASP A 94 1.95 11.40 -14.68
C ASP A 94 2.66 10.31 -13.87
N ASN A 95 3.71 10.73 -13.16
CA ASN A 95 4.34 9.92 -12.13
C ASN A 95 3.54 10.00 -10.81
N ILE A 96 3.72 9.00 -9.95
CA ILE A 96 3.11 9.02 -8.62
C ILE A 96 3.92 9.96 -7.71
N GLU A 97 3.25 10.92 -7.08
CA GLU A 97 3.86 11.87 -6.14
C GLU A 97 3.42 11.65 -4.69
N GLU A 98 2.19 11.24 -4.46
CA GLU A 98 1.59 11.06 -3.15
C GLU A 98 2.16 9.84 -2.42
N ALA A 99 2.48 9.98 -1.11
CA ALA A 99 3.21 8.99 -0.33
C ALA A 99 2.52 7.63 -0.23
N HIS A 100 1.21 7.59 0.04
CA HIS A 100 0.43 6.35 0.12
C HIS A 100 0.28 5.65 -1.24
N MET A 101 0.23 6.41 -2.33
CA MET A 101 0.23 5.80 -3.65
C MET A 101 1.61 5.23 -4.02
N ARG A 102 2.70 5.95 -3.64
CA ARG A 102 4.08 5.47 -3.84
C ARG A 102 4.35 4.18 -3.08
N ASN A 103 4.00 4.13 -1.79
CA ASN A 103 4.22 2.94 -0.98
C ASN A 103 3.45 1.74 -1.52
N ARG A 104 2.17 1.95 -1.85
CA ARG A 104 1.28 0.89 -2.32
C ARG A 104 1.74 0.31 -3.65
N GLN A 105 2.15 1.17 -4.59
CA GLN A 105 2.75 0.69 -5.85
C GLN A 105 4.08 -0.01 -5.59
N MET A 106 4.94 0.56 -4.75
CA MET A 106 6.24 -0.02 -4.42
C MET A 106 6.10 -1.45 -3.92
N ILE A 107 5.26 -1.67 -2.93
CA ILE A 107 5.04 -3.00 -2.34
C ILE A 107 4.48 -3.97 -3.38
N ALA A 108 3.41 -3.58 -4.07
CA ALA A 108 2.75 -4.46 -5.03
C ALA A 108 3.65 -4.80 -6.23
N LYS A 109 4.38 -3.82 -6.77
CA LYS A 109 5.30 -4.00 -7.90
C LYS A 109 6.54 -4.80 -7.52
N TRP A 110 7.09 -4.55 -6.34
CA TRP A 110 8.22 -5.31 -5.81
C TRP A 110 7.83 -6.78 -5.60
N ALA A 111 6.71 -7.03 -4.93
CA ALA A 111 6.22 -8.39 -4.70
C ALA A 111 5.91 -9.12 -6.02
N PHE A 112 5.28 -8.43 -6.98
CA PHE A 112 5.05 -8.96 -8.31
C PHE A 112 6.35 -9.35 -9.01
N GLU A 113 7.38 -8.50 -9.03
CA GLU A 113 8.66 -8.79 -9.65
C GLU A 113 9.40 -9.96 -8.96
N LYS A 114 9.49 -9.92 -7.62
CA LYS A 114 10.21 -10.95 -6.86
C LYS A 114 9.53 -12.32 -6.90
N GLY A 115 8.20 -12.32 -6.97
CA GLY A 115 7.39 -13.54 -7.05
C GLY A 115 7.29 -14.17 -8.45
N GLN A 116 7.86 -13.57 -9.50
CA GLN A 116 7.71 -14.01 -10.90
C GLN A 116 8.13 -15.47 -11.13
N LYS A 117 9.27 -15.88 -10.60
CA LYS A 117 9.83 -17.24 -10.81
C LYS A 117 8.90 -18.33 -10.29
N GLU A 118 8.14 -18.03 -9.25
CA GLU A 118 7.24 -18.99 -8.59
C GLU A 118 5.77 -18.70 -8.90
N ASN A 119 5.50 -17.75 -9.82
CA ASN A 119 4.17 -17.33 -10.21
C ASN A 119 3.26 -16.98 -9.03
N VAL A 120 3.83 -16.28 -8.03
CA VAL A 120 3.10 -15.88 -6.80
C VAL A 120 1.95 -14.94 -7.13
N ILE A 121 2.20 -14.00 -8.05
CA ILE A 121 1.20 -13.10 -8.61
C ILE A 121 1.25 -13.23 -10.12
N GLU A 122 0.13 -13.54 -10.74
CA GLU A 122 -0.01 -13.66 -12.18
C GLU A 122 -0.58 -12.37 -12.78
N LYS A 123 0.05 -11.87 -13.86
CA LYS A 123 -0.56 -10.86 -14.74
C LYS A 123 -1.33 -11.57 -15.84
N LYS A 124 -2.65 -11.62 -15.70
CA LYS A 124 -3.55 -12.32 -16.63
C LYS A 124 -4.20 -11.31 -17.58
N PHE A 125 -4.28 -11.67 -18.85
CA PHE A 125 -5.04 -10.92 -19.85
C PHE A 125 -6.23 -11.76 -20.32
N GLU A 126 -7.44 -11.27 -20.06
CA GLU A 126 -8.67 -11.97 -20.36
C GLU A 126 -9.76 -11.01 -20.82
N ASN A 127 -10.46 -11.35 -21.91
CA ASN A 127 -11.53 -10.54 -22.48
C ASN A 127 -11.14 -9.06 -22.71
N GLY A 128 -9.91 -8.84 -23.23
CA GLY A 128 -9.38 -7.51 -23.50
C GLY A 128 -9.01 -6.68 -22.27
N LYS A 129 -8.86 -7.31 -21.12
CA LYS A 129 -8.57 -6.65 -19.84
C LYS A 129 -7.43 -7.32 -19.09
N THR A 130 -6.60 -6.51 -18.45
CA THR A 130 -5.55 -6.97 -17.55
C THR A 130 -6.12 -7.20 -16.14
N TYR A 131 -5.64 -8.28 -15.49
CA TYR A 131 -5.90 -8.63 -14.10
C TYR A 131 -4.60 -9.02 -13.42
N PHE A 132 -4.51 -8.80 -12.11
CA PHE A 132 -3.46 -9.37 -11.27
C PHE A 132 -4.13 -10.33 -10.29
N VAL A 133 -3.68 -11.58 -10.28
CA VAL A 133 -4.26 -12.67 -9.49
C VAL A 133 -3.20 -13.21 -8.55
N VAL A 134 -3.52 -13.29 -7.26
CA VAL A 134 -2.63 -13.92 -6.27
C VAL A 134 -2.84 -15.43 -6.32
N ASN A 135 -1.81 -16.16 -6.74
CA ASN A 135 -1.84 -17.63 -6.83
C ASN A 135 -1.33 -18.31 -5.54
N ASP A 136 -0.43 -17.66 -4.80
CA ASP A 136 0.14 -18.22 -3.58
C ASP A 136 0.24 -17.17 -2.46
N TYR A 137 -0.74 -17.17 -1.57
CA TYR A 137 -0.83 -16.23 -0.45
C TYR A 137 0.26 -16.43 0.61
N LEU A 138 0.71 -17.69 0.81
CA LEU A 138 1.76 -17.95 1.80
C LEU A 138 3.11 -17.46 1.32
N LYS A 139 3.44 -17.67 0.05
CA LYS A 139 4.65 -17.11 -0.54
C LYS A 139 4.58 -15.57 -0.63
N LEU A 140 3.41 -15.01 -0.92
CA LEU A 140 3.23 -13.56 -0.90
C LEU A 140 3.47 -12.98 0.50
N ARG A 141 3.01 -13.69 1.56
CA ARG A 141 3.34 -13.32 2.95
C ARG A 141 4.85 -13.31 3.20
N VAL A 142 5.57 -14.31 2.69
CA VAL A 142 7.04 -14.36 2.82
C VAL A 142 7.69 -13.16 2.13
N LEU A 143 7.28 -12.84 0.90
CA LEU A 143 7.77 -11.67 0.17
C LEU A 143 7.49 -10.36 0.93
N PHE A 144 6.31 -10.21 1.49
CA PHE A 144 5.99 -9.05 2.34
C PHE A 144 6.88 -8.97 3.57
N GLY A 145 7.19 -10.10 4.20
CA GLY A 145 8.13 -10.16 5.33
C GLY A 145 9.56 -9.77 4.95
N GLU A 146 10.03 -10.20 3.77
CA GLU A 146 11.35 -9.82 3.25
C GLU A 146 11.44 -8.30 2.98
N LEU A 147 10.42 -7.73 2.34
CA LEU A 147 10.37 -6.30 2.09
C LEU A 147 10.23 -5.49 3.39
N LEU A 148 9.42 -5.96 4.33
CA LEU A 148 9.30 -5.36 5.67
C LEU A 148 10.64 -5.31 6.39
N LYS A 149 11.39 -6.41 6.36
CA LYS A 149 12.74 -6.47 6.93
C LYS A 149 13.67 -5.42 6.30
N GLU A 150 13.62 -5.27 4.99
CA GLU A 150 14.45 -4.27 4.29
C GLU A 150 14.01 -2.84 4.61
N LEU A 151 12.71 -2.54 4.64
CA LEU A 151 12.22 -1.21 5.03
C LEU A 151 12.59 -0.87 6.48
N GLN A 152 12.49 -1.86 7.38
CA GLN A 152 12.91 -1.66 8.76
C GLN A 152 14.42 -1.41 8.87
N ARG A 153 15.25 -2.13 8.11
CA ARG A 153 16.69 -1.88 8.04
C ARG A 153 17.00 -0.46 7.55
N ILE A 154 16.34 -0.06 6.44
CA ILE A 154 16.49 1.28 5.86
C ILE A 154 16.15 2.37 6.88
N LYS A 155 15.02 2.22 7.58
CA LYS A 155 14.59 3.15 8.64
C LYS A 155 15.56 3.16 9.81
N SER A 156 15.95 1.99 10.29
CA SER A 156 16.78 1.79 11.48
C SER A 156 18.21 2.37 11.30
N GLN A 157 18.76 2.21 10.10
CA GLN A 157 20.12 2.62 9.76
C GLN A 157 20.21 3.97 9.04
N GLY A 158 19.07 4.58 8.72
CA GLY A 158 19.05 5.84 7.97
C GLY A 158 19.60 5.72 6.55
N ASP A 159 19.45 4.55 5.90
CA ASP A 159 20.03 4.27 4.58
C ASP A 159 19.27 5.00 3.47
N TYR A 160 19.58 6.27 3.28
CA TYR A 160 18.99 7.12 2.25
C TYR A 160 19.11 6.52 0.84
N LYS A 161 20.27 5.93 0.52
CA LYS A 161 20.54 5.42 -0.83
C LYS A 161 19.63 4.25 -1.17
N ALA A 162 19.48 3.30 -0.26
CA ALA A 162 18.58 2.17 -0.44
C ALA A 162 17.11 2.60 -0.46
N GLY A 163 16.71 3.49 0.44
CA GLY A 163 15.34 4.02 0.49
C GLY A 163 14.96 4.76 -0.79
N LYS A 164 15.84 5.65 -1.27
CA LYS A 164 15.66 6.32 -2.56
C LYS A 164 15.54 5.32 -3.70
N ALA A 165 16.46 4.35 -3.81
CA ALA A 165 16.46 3.38 -4.89
C ALA A 165 15.15 2.55 -4.89
N LEU A 166 14.65 2.14 -3.73
CA LEU A 166 13.44 1.38 -3.61
C LEU A 166 12.21 2.16 -4.10
N ILE A 167 12.05 3.40 -3.65
CA ILE A 167 10.93 4.26 -4.07
C ILE A 167 11.03 4.61 -5.55
N GLU A 168 12.20 5.03 -6.05
CA GLU A 168 12.36 5.44 -7.45
C GLU A 168 12.15 4.27 -8.44
N ASN A 169 12.60 3.07 -8.09
CA ASN A 169 12.45 1.91 -8.95
C ASN A 169 11.02 1.35 -8.97
N TYR A 170 10.34 1.38 -7.83
CA TYR A 170 9.07 0.68 -7.67
C TYR A 170 7.87 1.60 -7.43
N GLY A 171 8.05 2.76 -6.78
CA GLY A 171 6.94 3.59 -6.30
C GLY A 171 6.55 4.75 -7.20
N VAL A 172 7.41 5.19 -8.14
CA VAL A 172 7.21 6.44 -8.89
C VAL A 172 6.66 6.21 -10.30
N LYS A 173 7.33 5.39 -11.09
CA LYS A 173 7.03 5.23 -12.52
C LYS A 173 5.85 4.29 -12.75
N VAL A 174 4.92 4.73 -13.58
CA VAL A 174 3.72 4.00 -13.98
C VAL A 174 3.92 3.35 -15.35
N ASP A 175 3.41 2.14 -15.53
CA ASP A 175 3.28 1.50 -16.86
C ASP A 175 2.22 2.25 -17.66
N LEU A 176 2.63 2.92 -18.73
CA LEU A 176 1.76 3.78 -19.53
C LEU A 176 0.62 3.01 -20.20
N ALA A 177 0.88 1.78 -20.67
CA ALA A 177 -0.14 0.96 -21.34
C ALA A 177 -1.21 0.51 -20.33
N LEU A 178 -0.79 0.05 -19.16
CA LEU A 178 -1.70 -0.31 -18.06
C LEU A 178 -2.48 0.91 -17.55
N HIS A 179 -1.83 2.06 -17.41
CA HIS A 179 -2.47 3.30 -17.00
C HIS A 179 -3.59 3.71 -17.95
N LYS A 180 -3.31 3.69 -19.26
CA LYS A 180 -4.32 3.97 -20.28
C LYS A 180 -5.51 3.01 -20.19
N GLU A 181 -5.25 1.70 -20.05
CA GLU A 181 -6.30 0.70 -19.87
C GLU A 181 -7.16 1.00 -18.64
N VAL A 182 -6.53 1.31 -17.51
CA VAL A 182 -7.24 1.63 -16.26
C VAL A 182 -8.15 2.85 -16.44
N LEU A 183 -7.66 3.93 -17.04
CA LEU A 183 -8.46 5.13 -17.28
C LEU A 183 -9.64 4.86 -18.22
N GLU A 184 -9.45 4.06 -19.29
CA GLU A 184 -10.52 3.67 -20.19
C GLU A 184 -11.59 2.80 -19.50
N ARG A 185 -11.17 1.89 -18.63
CA ARG A 185 -12.09 1.07 -17.82
C ARG A 185 -12.86 1.92 -16.83
N TYR A 186 -12.17 2.83 -16.15
CA TYR A 186 -12.75 3.69 -15.12
C TYR A 186 -13.79 4.65 -15.70
N LYS A 187 -13.51 5.23 -16.87
CA LYS A 187 -14.43 6.13 -17.57
C LYS A 187 -15.81 5.49 -17.84
N LYS A 188 -15.84 4.17 -18.07
CA LYS A 188 -17.09 3.42 -18.33
C LYS A 188 -17.94 3.20 -17.08
N LEU A 189 -17.37 3.40 -15.89
CA LEU A 189 -18.08 3.23 -14.62
C LEU A 189 -18.84 4.48 -14.20
N GLU A 190 -18.61 5.62 -14.87
CA GLU A 190 -19.19 6.93 -14.53
C GLU A 190 -19.06 7.32 -13.05
N MET A 191 -18.03 6.79 -12.39
CA MET A 191 -17.71 7.07 -10.99
C MET A 191 -16.76 8.23 -10.89
N ALA A 192 -16.96 9.08 -9.88
CA ALA A 192 -15.95 10.09 -9.55
C ALA A 192 -14.63 9.41 -9.16
N PRO A 193 -13.48 9.85 -9.69
CA PRO A 193 -12.17 9.25 -9.40
C PRO A 193 -11.74 9.42 -7.94
N TYR A 194 -12.34 10.36 -7.27
CA TYR A 194 -12.06 10.70 -5.88
C TYR A 194 -13.34 11.17 -5.19
N GLN A 195 -13.68 10.53 -4.08
CA GLN A 195 -14.69 11.06 -3.16
C GLN A 195 -13.95 11.98 -2.19
N GLY A 196 -13.99 13.29 -2.47
CA GLY A 196 -13.38 14.30 -1.60
C GLY A 196 -14.02 14.32 -0.22
N PHE A 197 -13.30 14.80 0.76
CA PHE A 197 -13.87 15.10 2.06
C PHE A 197 -14.97 16.16 1.92
N ILE A 198 -16.11 15.93 2.58
CA ILE A 198 -17.12 16.97 2.73
C ILE A 198 -16.50 18.04 3.64
N GLN A 199 -16.20 19.20 3.08
CA GLN A 199 -15.78 20.36 3.86
C GLN A 199 -17.00 21.28 4.04
N PRO A 200 -17.76 21.14 5.14
CA PRO A 200 -18.89 22.00 5.38
C PRO A 200 -18.40 23.43 5.62
N LYS A 201 -19.06 24.39 5.00
CA LYS A 201 -18.85 25.81 5.33
C LYS A 201 -19.43 26.05 6.73
N LEU A 202 -18.57 26.18 7.72
CA LEU A 202 -18.99 26.53 9.08
C LEU A 202 -19.28 28.04 9.13
N ILE A 203 -20.52 28.38 9.44
CA ILE A 203 -20.96 29.77 9.66
C ILE A 203 -21.14 29.93 11.18
N PRO A 204 -20.33 30.73 11.85
CA PRO A 204 -20.53 31.00 13.27
C PRO A 204 -21.84 31.74 13.48
N VAL A 205 -22.69 31.22 14.34
CA VAL A 205 -23.91 31.92 14.79
C VAL A 205 -23.60 32.46 16.17
N MET A 206 -23.46 33.77 16.26
CA MET A 206 -23.24 34.46 17.53
C MET A 206 -24.59 34.65 18.22
N LYS A 207 -24.69 34.13 19.44
CA LYS A 207 -25.84 34.38 20.31
C LYS A 207 -25.37 35.30 21.44
N ASP A 208 -26.04 36.44 21.59
CA ASP A 208 -25.74 37.46 22.61
C ASP A 208 -24.28 37.96 22.58
N GLY A 209 -23.72 38.11 21.39
CA GLY A 209 -22.36 38.63 21.19
C GLY A 209 -21.22 37.68 21.60
N LYS A 210 -21.53 36.40 21.85
CA LYS A 210 -20.57 35.33 22.15
C LYS A 210 -20.64 34.19 21.17
#